data_3d9d3fcede8a93ffa7918475677479bf
#
_entry.id   3d9d3fcede8a93ffa7918475677479bf
#
_cell.length_a   1.000
_cell.length_b   1.000
_cell.length_c   1.000
_cell.angle_alpha   90.00
_cell.angle_beta   90.00
_cell.angle_gamma   90.00
#
_symmetry.space_group_name_H-M   'P 1'
#
loop_
_entity.id
_entity.type
_entity.pdbx_description
1 polymer ?
#
loop_
_entity_poly.entity_id
_entity_poly.type
_entity_poly.pdbx_seq_one_letter_code
_entity_poly.pdbx_strand_id
1 'polypeptide(L)'
;MLNKKDTQPMSTSSLGPEEQALFSIGVLARLTGINPGTLRIWERRYKIANPMRSGARDKRMYSQSDIDRLSLVKILVDGGHPVSSVAQLSIEELRSRLKMSADRVSKDVSAKIQPSRVVVLGGSLAVRFDEQKGQLREIEICGMFS
;
A
#
# COMPACT_ATOMS: atom_id res chain seq x y z
N MET A 1 2.92 -6.49 66.08
CA MET A 1 3.22 -5.28 65.28
C MET A 1 3.61 -5.72 63.90
N LEU A 2 2.67 -5.76 62.99
CA LEU A 2 2.85 -6.22 61.61
C LEU A 2 2.96 -5.02 60.71
N ASN A 3 4.12 -4.89 60.08
CA ASN A 3 4.42 -3.83 59.13
C ASN A 3 3.82 -4.20 57.75
N LYS A 4 2.77 -3.49 57.38
CA LYS A 4 2.09 -3.63 56.11
C LYS A 4 2.97 -2.94 55.04
N LYS A 5 3.66 -3.73 54.23
CA LYS A 5 4.36 -3.23 53.05
C LYS A 5 3.33 -2.80 52.02
N ASP A 6 3.31 -1.52 51.76
CA ASP A 6 2.57 -0.90 50.70
C ASP A 6 3.11 -1.42 49.35
N THR A 7 2.32 -2.26 48.71
CA THR A 7 2.53 -2.63 47.32
C THR A 7 1.96 -1.48 46.48
N GLN A 8 2.81 -0.56 46.06
CA GLN A 8 2.44 0.40 44.99
C GLN A 8 2.25 -0.35 43.69
N PRO A 9 1.13 -0.11 42.97
CA PRO A 9 1.02 -0.57 41.60
C PRO A 9 2.05 0.18 40.75
N MET A 10 2.89 -0.59 40.10
CA MET A 10 3.83 -0.06 39.14
C MET A 10 3.06 0.72 38.07
N SER A 11 3.20 2.03 38.11
CA SER A 11 2.77 2.94 37.05
C SER A 11 3.35 2.43 35.76
N THR A 12 2.49 2.06 34.84
CA THR A 12 2.83 1.86 33.43
C THR A 12 3.54 3.11 32.95
N SER A 13 4.85 3.00 32.85
CA SER A 13 5.69 4.00 32.21
C SER A 13 5.04 4.44 30.92
N SER A 14 4.63 5.69 30.88
CA SER A 14 4.46 6.42 29.63
C SER A 14 5.76 6.18 28.83
N LEU A 15 5.67 5.39 27.78
CA LEU A 15 6.68 5.32 26.74
C LEU A 15 6.91 6.77 26.33
N GLY A 16 8.10 7.27 26.59
CA GLY A 16 8.54 8.58 26.13
C GLY A 16 8.37 8.69 24.61
N PRO A 17 8.50 9.88 24.02
CA PRO A 17 8.37 10.03 22.59
C PRO A 17 9.27 8.99 21.94
N GLU A 18 8.64 7.99 21.33
CA GLU A 18 9.32 6.92 20.61
C GLU A 18 10.41 7.60 19.81
N GLU A 19 11.63 7.13 19.99
CA GLU A 19 12.79 7.59 19.23
C GLU A 19 12.45 7.36 17.77
N GLN A 20 11.81 8.37 17.14
CA GLN A 20 11.23 8.25 15.82
C GLN A 20 12.39 7.94 14.87
N ALA A 21 12.40 6.72 14.36
CA ALA A 21 13.39 6.31 13.39
C ALA A 21 13.41 7.32 12.24
N LEU A 22 14.57 7.93 12.03
CA LEU A 22 14.77 8.93 11.00
C LEU A 22 15.50 8.30 9.82
N PHE A 23 14.96 8.54 8.63
CA PHE A 23 15.44 7.95 7.39
C PHE A 23 16.02 9.00 6.46
N SER A 24 17.13 8.68 5.80
CA SER A 24 17.68 9.55 4.76
C SER A 24 16.82 9.52 3.50
N ILE A 25 16.98 10.55 2.65
CA ILE A 25 16.26 10.62 1.36
C ILE A 25 16.52 9.39 0.45
N GLY A 26 17.70 8.80 0.53
CA GLY A 26 18.03 7.58 -0.22
C GLY A 26 17.25 6.35 0.25
N VAL A 27 17.05 6.23 1.57
CA VAL A 27 16.23 5.15 2.16
C VAL A 27 14.76 5.40 1.81
N LEU A 28 14.27 6.62 1.99
CA LEU A 28 12.92 7.02 1.63
C LEU A 28 12.61 6.71 0.15
N ALA A 29 13.52 7.06 -0.76
CA ALA A 29 13.36 6.79 -2.19
C ALA A 29 13.24 5.28 -2.49
N ARG A 30 14.04 4.44 -1.82
CA ARG A 30 13.95 2.98 -1.98
C ARG A 30 12.65 2.40 -1.45
N LEU A 31 12.19 2.88 -0.28
CA LEU A 31 10.97 2.37 0.34
C LEU A 31 9.70 2.80 -0.40
N THR A 32 9.67 4.02 -0.91
CA THR A 32 8.50 4.57 -1.59
C THR A 32 8.51 4.38 -3.11
N GLY A 33 9.66 4.02 -3.70
CA GLY A 33 9.84 3.96 -5.15
C GLY A 33 9.84 5.34 -5.85
N ILE A 34 9.95 6.44 -5.08
CA ILE A 34 9.95 7.79 -5.61
C ILE A 34 11.40 8.26 -5.81
N ASN A 35 11.73 8.76 -7.01
CA ASN A 35 13.06 9.29 -7.27
C ASN A 35 13.38 10.49 -6.32
N PRO A 36 14.61 10.59 -5.78
CA PRO A 36 15.01 11.69 -4.90
C PRO A 36 14.81 13.09 -5.49
N GLY A 37 14.95 13.24 -6.79
CA GLY A 37 14.67 14.50 -7.49
C GLY A 37 13.19 14.87 -7.44
N THR A 38 12.31 13.90 -7.70
CA THR A 38 10.86 14.05 -7.60
C THR A 38 10.43 14.38 -6.18
N LEU A 39 11.00 13.71 -5.16
CA LEU A 39 10.74 13.99 -3.75
C LEU A 39 11.02 15.46 -3.40
N ARG A 40 12.18 15.99 -3.82
CA ARG A 40 12.54 17.41 -3.59
C ARG A 40 11.57 18.38 -4.26
N ILE A 41 11.08 18.04 -5.46
CA ILE A 41 10.08 18.85 -6.16
C ILE A 41 8.76 18.82 -5.39
N TRP A 42 8.32 17.66 -4.94
CA TRP A 42 7.08 17.49 -4.20
C TRP A 42 7.11 18.19 -2.84
N GLU A 43 8.22 18.08 -2.11
CA GLU A 43 8.44 18.83 -0.86
C GLU A 43 8.33 20.34 -1.09
N ARG A 44 9.05 20.85 -2.08
CA ARG A 44 9.09 22.29 -2.36
C ARG A 44 7.73 22.81 -2.82
N ARG A 45 7.07 22.10 -3.74
CA ARG A 45 5.87 22.57 -4.43
C ARG A 45 4.59 22.28 -3.65
N TYR A 46 4.50 21.14 -3.00
CA TYR A 46 3.27 20.65 -2.40
C TYR A 46 3.35 20.48 -0.88
N LYS A 47 4.53 20.59 -0.28
CA LYS A 47 4.73 20.40 1.18
C LYS A 47 4.25 19.03 1.68
N ILE A 48 4.39 17.99 0.87
CA ILE A 48 3.91 16.62 1.16
C ILE A 48 4.60 16.02 2.38
N ALA A 49 5.90 16.27 2.56
CA ALA A 49 6.70 15.84 3.69
C ALA A 49 7.38 17.04 4.33
N ASN A 50 7.66 16.95 5.61
CA ASN A 50 8.35 17.98 6.37
C ASN A 50 9.64 17.40 7.00
N PRO A 51 10.72 17.24 6.21
CA PRO A 51 11.93 16.64 6.71
C PRO A 51 12.56 17.47 7.81
N MET A 52 12.98 16.78 8.87
CA MET A 52 13.83 17.36 9.88
C MET A 52 15.26 17.49 9.35
N ARG A 53 15.99 18.51 9.81
CA ARG A 53 17.39 18.68 9.49
C ARG A 53 18.23 18.21 10.67
N SER A 54 19.16 17.29 10.40
CA SER A 54 19.96 16.66 11.43
C SER A 54 21.44 16.54 11.03
N GLY A 55 22.29 16.68 12.04
CA GLY A 55 23.76 16.53 11.93
C GLY A 55 24.46 17.74 11.34
N ALA A 56 25.81 17.71 11.41
CA ALA A 56 26.72 18.79 11.02
C ALA A 56 26.64 19.20 9.53
N ARG A 57 26.05 18.36 8.68
CA ARG A 57 25.87 18.60 7.23
C ARG A 57 24.43 18.94 6.86
N ASP A 58 23.58 19.28 7.83
CA ASP A 58 22.18 19.68 7.60
C ASP A 58 21.40 18.71 6.70
N LYS A 59 21.58 17.39 6.95
CA LYS A 59 20.94 16.34 6.16
C LYS A 59 19.44 16.29 6.42
N ARG A 60 18.66 16.14 5.35
CA ARG A 60 17.22 15.89 5.44
C ARG A 60 16.98 14.47 5.97
N MET A 61 16.20 14.41 7.04
CA MET A 61 15.78 13.16 7.67
C MET A 61 14.25 13.13 7.73
N TYR A 62 13.68 11.98 7.45
CA TYR A 62 12.25 11.75 7.31
C TYR A 62 11.78 10.76 8.38
N SER A 63 10.59 11.00 8.90
CA SER A 63 9.94 10.12 9.86
C SER A 63 9.27 8.93 9.17
N GLN A 64 8.86 7.92 9.96
CA GLN A 64 8.04 6.82 9.45
C GLN A 64 6.71 7.33 8.88
N SER A 65 6.10 8.32 9.52
CA SER A 65 4.85 8.93 9.02
C SER A 65 5.02 9.62 7.66
N ASP A 66 6.20 10.20 7.37
CA ASP A 66 6.49 10.74 6.04
C ASP A 66 6.57 9.63 4.98
N ILE A 67 7.19 8.48 5.34
CA ILE A 67 7.27 7.32 4.45
C ILE A 67 5.87 6.79 4.14
N ASP A 68 5.03 6.59 5.16
CA ASP A 68 3.68 6.07 5.02
C ASP A 68 2.82 6.99 4.14
N ARG A 69 2.88 8.29 4.40
CA ARG A 69 2.18 9.30 3.62
C ARG A 69 2.62 9.30 2.15
N LEU A 70 3.93 9.35 1.91
CA LEU A 70 4.48 9.36 0.55
C LEU A 70 4.18 8.08 -0.22
N SER A 71 4.16 6.93 0.46
CA SER A 71 3.77 5.65 -0.15
C SER A 71 2.32 5.67 -0.63
N LEU A 72 1.38 6.18 0.19
CA LEU A 72 -0.02 6.32 -0.20
C LEU A 72 -0.19 7.30 -1.37
N VAL A 73 0.50 8.45 -1.33
CA VAL A 73 0.48 9.43 -2.42
C VAL A 73 1.01 8.80 -3.70
N LYS A 74 2.12 8.05 -3.63
CA LYS A 74 2.72 7.37 -4.80
C LYS A 74 1.74 6.40 -5.45
N ILE A 75 1.07 5.55 -4.66
CA ILE A 75 0.09 4.59 -5.16
C ILE A 75 -1.06 5.31 -5.88
N LEU A 76 -1.58 6.40 -5.31
CA LEU A 76 -2.65 7.17 -5.94
C LEU A 76 -2.19 7.87 -7.22
N VAL A 77 -0.97 8.39 -7.25
CA VAL A 77 -0.39 9.03 -8.44
C VAL A 77 -0.17 8.00 -9.54
N ASP A 78 0.34 6.82 -9.22
CA ASP A 78 0.47 5.71 -10.18
C ASP A 78 -0.90 5.24 -10.70
N GLY A 79 -1.94 5.34 -9.87
CA GLY A 79 -3.34 5.12 -10.24
C GLY A 79 -3.97 6.26 -11.06
N GLY A 80 -3.18 7.25 -11.50
CA GLY A 80 -3.63 8.34 -12.37
C GLY A 80 -4.16 9.60 -11.64
N HIS A 81 -4.08 9.66 -10.31
CA HIS A 81 -4.45 10.88 -9.59
C HIS A 81 -3.37 11.95 -9.70
N PRO A 82 -3.70 13.22 -10.05
CA PRO A 82 -2.70 14.28 -10.06
C PRO A 82 -2.17 14.55 -8.65
N VAL A 83 -0.86 14.78 -8.53
CA VAL A 83 -0.20 15.05 -7.25
C VAL A 83 -0.87 16.19 -6.48
N SER A 84 -1.25 17.26 -7.19
CA SER A 84 -1.93 18.42 -6.59
C SER A 84 -3.23 18.08 -5.87
N SER A 85 -3.95 17.05 -6.30
CA SER A 85 -5.22 16.64 -5.71
C SER A 85 -5.08 15.75 -4.48
N VAL A 86 -3.92 15.10 -4.31
CA VAL A 86 -3.67 14.14 -3.21
C VAL A 86 -2.69 14.68 -2.18
N ALA A 87 -1.87 15.66 -2.54
CA ALA A 87 -0.81 16.18 -1.70
C ALA A 87 -1.30 16.82 -0.38
N GLN A 88 -2.49 17.40 -0.38
CA GLN A 88 -3.06 18.12 0.77
C GLN A 88 -3.99 17.25 1.63
N LEU A 89 -4.25 16.02 1.19
CA LEU A 89 -5.12 15.09 1.92
C LEU A 89 -4.44 14.56 3.19
N SER A 90 -5.20 14.31 4.22
CA SER A 90 -4.75 13.57 5.41
C SER A 90 -4.45 12.11 5.07
N ILE A 91 -3.77 11.40 5.97
CA ILE A 91 -3.48 9.96 5.77
C ILE A 91 -4.79 9.16 5.66
N GLU A 92 -5.80 9.52 6.44
CA GLU A 92 -7.12 8.89 6.44
C GLU A 92 -7.85 9.10 5.11
N GLU A 93 -7.80 10.32 4.58
CA GLU A 93 -8.40 10.65 3.28
C GLU A 93 -7.67 9.94 2.13
N LEU A 94 -6.34 9.84 2.19
CA LEU A 94 -5.55 9.08 1.22
C LEU A 94 -5.93 7.59 1.22
N ARG A 95 -6.06 6.99 2.41
CA ARG A 95 -6.50 5.60 2.56
C ARG A 95 -7.93 5.39 2.05
N SER A 96 -8.84 6.29 2.38
CA SER A 96 -10.23 6.24 1.90
C SER A 96 -10.30 6.31 0.37
N ARG A 97 -9.56 7.24 -0.24
CA ARG A 97 -9.49 7.40 -1.69
C ARG A 97 -8.90 6.18 -2.37
N LEU A 98 -7.88 5.58 -1.79
CA LEU A 98 -7.29 4.34 -2.29
C LEU A 98 -8.29 3.18 -2.26
N LYS A 99 -9.03 3.02 -1.16
CA LYS A 99 -10.10 2.01 -1.04
C LYS A 99 -11.18 2.21 -2.10
N MET A 100 -11.66 3.43 -2.29
CA MET A 100 -12.65 3.74 -3.32
C MET A 100 -12.15 3.44 -4.75
N SER A 101 -10.86 3.67 -5.01
CA SER A 101 -10.25 3.34 -6.30
C SER A 101 -10.16 1.82 -6.51
N ALA A 102 -9.81 1.06 -5.48
CA ALA A 102 -9.78 -0.40 -5.52
C ALA A 102 -11.18 -0.99 -5.75
N ASP A 103 -12.20 -0.47 -5.07
CA ASP A 103 -13.59 -0.92 -5.22
C ASP A 103 -14.13 -0.67 -6.65
N ARG A 104 -13.73 0.43 -7.29
CA ARG A 104 -14.08 0.71 -8.69
C ARG A 104 -13.45 -0.28 -9.64
N VAL A 105 -12.15 -0.54 -9.49
CA VAL A 105 -11.43 -1.53 -10.31
C VAL A 105 -12.05 -2.91 -10.14
N SER A 106 -12.37 -3.32 -8.91
CA SER A 106 -13.02 -4.62 -8.65
C SER A 106 -14.38 -4.73 -9.33
N LYS A 107 -15.19 -3.67 -9.31
CA LYS A 107 -16.50 -3.64 -9.99
C LYS A 107 -16.34 -3.68 -11.52
N ASP A 108 -15.41 -2.92 -12.09
CA ASP A 108 -15.14 -2.92 -13.52
C ASP A 108 -14.58 -4.26 -14.00
N VAL A 109 -13.70 -4.89 -13.22
CA VAL A 109 -13.19 -6.24 -13.53
C VAL A 109 -14.33 -7.25 -13.47
N SER A 110 -15.18 -7.23 -12.42
CA SER A 110 -16.33 -8.12 -12.31
C SER A 110 -17.36 -7.91 -13.44
N ALA A 111 -17.53 -6.69 -13.91
CA ALA A 111 -18.43 -6.40 -15.03
C ALA A 111 -17.84 -6.78 -16.39
N LYS A 112 -16.52 -6.89 -16.49
CA LYS A 112 -15.80 -7.26 -17.74
C LYS A 112 -15.38 -8.72 -17.81
N ILE A 113 -15.49 -9.49 -16.73
CA ILE A 113 -15.24 -10.93 -16.78
C ILE A 113 -16.42 -11.57 -17.52
N GLN A 114 -16.34 -11.56 -18.85
CA GLN A 114 -17.08 -12.54 -19.64
C GLN A 114 -16.36 -13.88 -19.49
N PRO A 115 -17.09 -14.99 -19.28
CA PRO A 115 -16.47 -16.30 -19.16
C PRO A 115 -15.61 -16.55 -20.40
N SER A 116 -14.34 -16.87 -20.18
CA SER A 116 -13.42 -17.16 -21.28
C SER A 116 -13.90 -18.43 -21.99
N ARG A 117 -14.22 -18.30 -23.29
CA ARG A 117 -14.62 -19.43 -24.11
C ARG A 117 -13.39 -20.18 -24.55
N VAL A 118 -13.26 -21.43 -24.12
CA VAL A 118 -12.12 -22.30 -24.40
C VAL A 118 -12.56 -23.50 -25.23
N VAL A 119 -11.82 -23.79 -26.28
CA VAL A 119 -11.96 -25.03 -27.03
C VAL A 119 -10.79 -25.94 -26.68
N VAL A 120 -11.09 -27.15 -26.21
CA VAL A 120 -10.08 -28.14 -25.86
C VAL A 120 -9.91 -29.12 -27.02
N LEU A 121 -8.69 -29.25 -27.55
CA LEU A 121 -8.32 -30.15 -28.62
C LEU A 121 -7.40 -31.25 -28.05
N GLY A 122 -7.79 -32.49 -28.29
CA GLY A 122 -7.01 -33.67 -27.89
C GLY A 122 -7.65 -34.48 -26.75
N GLY A 123 -7.84 -35.79 -26.96
CA GLY A 123 -8.57 -36.66 -26.05
C GLY A 123 -8.00 -36.73 -24.64
N SER A 124 -6.68 -36.77 -24.45
CA SER A 124 -6.04 -36.81 -23.14
C SER A 124 -6.20 -35.51 -22.34
N LEU A 125 -6.27 -34.37 -23.02
CA LEU A 125 -6.53 -33.04 -22.40
C LEU A 125 -8.00 -32.88 -22.02
N ALA A 126 -8.91 -33.38 -22.85
CA ALA A 126 -10.34 -33.32 -22.59
C ALA A 126 -10.74 -34.09 -21.32
N VAL A 127 -10.17 -35.31 -21.11
CA VAL A 127 -10.40 -36.10 -19.88
C VAL A 127 -9.90 -35.38 -18.63
N ARG A 128 -8.68 -34.83 -18.64
CA ARG A 128 -8.13 -34.07 -17.51
C ARG A 128 -8.92 -32.79 -17.20
N PHE A 129 -9.44 -32.15 -18.22
CA PHE A 129 -10.25 -30.94 -18.06
C PHE A 129 -11.61 -31.22 -17.44
N ASP A 130 -12.23 -32.37 -17.80
CA ASP A 130 -13.52 -32.78 -17.25
C ASP A 130 -13.41 -33.15 -15.75
N GLU A 131 -12.30 -33.77 -15.34
CA GLU A 131 -12.00 -34.05 -13.92
C GLU A 131 -11.84 -32.78 -13.06
N GLN A 132 -11.37 -31.67 -13.63
CA GLN A 132 -11.11 -30.43 -12.92
C GLN A 132 -12.16 -29.33 -13.14
N LYS A 133 -13.19 -29.59 -13.91
CA LYS A 133 -14.24 -28.65 -14.30
C LYS A 133 -14.91 -27.95 -13.10
N GLY A 134 -15.03 -28.65 -11.97
CA GLY A 134 -15.61 -28.10 -10.73
C GLY A 134 -14.79 -26.99 -10.08
N GLN A 135 -13.51 -26.82 -10.43
CA GLN A 135 -12.62 -25.78 -9.90
C GLN A 135 -12.54 -24.54 -10.80
N LEU A 136 -13.01 -24.64 -12.03
CA LEU A 136 -12.92 -23.58 -13.04
C LEU A 136 -14.28 -22.88 -13.21
N ARG A 137 -14.65 -22.04 -12.24
CA ARG A 137 -15.99 -21.40 -12.22
C ARG A 137 -16.22 -20.33 -13.30
N GLU A 138 -15.18 -19.91 -13.99
CA GLU A 138 -15.22 -18.76 -14.93
C GLU A 138 -14.89 -19.13 -16.38
N ILE A 139 -14.90 -20.44 -16.72
CA ILE A 139 -14.58 -20.94 -18.05
C ILE A 139 -15.80 -21.66 -18.65
N GLU A 140 -16.27 -21.18 -19.78
CA GLU A 140 -17.29 -21.85 -20.59
C GLU A 140 -16.60 -22.71 -21.66
N ILE A 141 -16.78 -24.04 -21.59
CA ILE A 141 -16.24 -24.98 -22.57
C ILE A 141 -17.19 -25.05 -23.75
N CYS A 142 -16.76 -24.52 -24.90
CA CYS A 142 -17.57 -24.44 -26.12
C CYS A 142 -17.51 -25.70 -26.99
N GLY A 143 -16.56 -26.58 -26.76
CA GLY A 143 -16.43 -27.87 -27.48
C GLY A 143 -15.19 -28.64 -27.06
N MET A 144 -15.30 -29.97 -27.10
CA MET A 144 -14.19 -30.91 -26.93
C MET A 144 -14.14 -31.79 -28.19
N PHE A 145 -12.98 -31.86 -28.82
CA PHE A 145 -12.71 -32.65 -29.99
C PHE A 145 -11.62 -33.68 -29.67
N SER A 146 -11.87 -34.91 -29.91
CA SER A 146 -10.89 -36.03 -29.75
C SER A 146 -10.24 -36.42 -31.07
#